data_99546d19451caa48d794b6b4ea1dd3a2
#
_entry.id   99546d19451caa48d794b6b4ea1dd3a2
#
_cell.length_a   1.000
_cell.length_b   1.000
_cell.length_c   1.000
_cell.angle_alpha   90.00
_cell.angle_beta   90.00
_cell.angle_gamma   90.00
#
_symmetry.space_group_name_H-M   'P 1'
#
loop_
_entity.id
_entity.type
_entity.pdbx_description
1 polymer ?
#
loop_
_entity_poly.entity_id
_entity_poly.type
_entity_poly.pdbx_seq_one_letter_code
_entity_poly.pdbx_strand_id
1 'polypeptide(L)'
;MLDMKNTISKKRRIIFYIVMLTILAGFLIAECVYPSERTERSTEANICYTGTFVWEKPDGTEEIISVPGKYEVPAGETMVITTQLPADYDESSIALRSSLQDVKFYIDGQLRSDYNTRQTRPFGKNSASRYVFCETSEKDAG
;
A
#
# COMPACT_ATOMS: atom_id res chain seq x y z
N MET A 1 -9.11 52.25 -28.82
CA MET A 1 -8.76 50.91 -29.29
C MET A 1 -8.01 50.05 -28.24
N LEU A 2 -7.42 50.63 -27.22
CA LEU A 2 -6.73 49.92 -26.11
C LEU A 2 -7.68 49.29 -25.06
N ASP A 3 -8.84 49.83 -24.85
CA ASP A 3 -9.77 49.41 -23.80
C ASP A 3 -10.47 48.07 -24.13
N MET A 4 -10.71 47.81 -25.41
CA MET A 4 -11.38 46.59 -25.85
C MET A 4 -10.51 45.33 -25.68
N LYS A 5 -9.18 45.44 -25.86
CA LYS A 5 -8.25 44.30 -25.60
C LYS A 5 -8.14 43.93 -24.14
N ASN A 6 -8.22 44.91 -23.24
CA ASN A 6 -8.14 44.70 -21.80
C ASN A 6 -9.43 44.02 -21.26
N THR A 7 -10.58 44.40 -21.81
CA THR A 7 -11.88 43.79 -21.47
C THR A 7 -11.98 42.33 -21.90
N ILE A 8 -11.46 41.98 -23.10
CA ILE A 8 -11.43 40.59 -23.60
C ILE A 8 -10.50 39.73 -22.72
N SER A 9 -9.34 40.27 -22.31
CA SER A 9 -8.40 39.58 -21.42
C SER A 9 -9.03 39.31 -20.05
N LYS A 10 -9.74 40.27 -19.46
CA LYS A 10 -10.46 40.08 -18.19
C LYS A 10 -11.56 39.01 -18.28
N LYS A 11 -12.38 39.04 -19.34
CA LYS A 11 -13.43 38.02 -19.55
C LYS A 11 -12.84 36.62 -19.71
N ARG A 12 -11.75 36.44 -20.43
CA ARG A 12 -11.07 35.14 -20.58
C ARG A 12 -10.53 34.62 -19.24
N ARG A 13 -9.95 35.48 -18.42
CA ARG A 13 -9.50 35.09 -17.06
C ARG A 13 -10.66 34.67 -16.18
N ILE A 14 -11.77 35.39 -16.19
CA ILE A 14 -12.95 35.03 -15.42
C ILE A 14 -13.50 33.67 -15.86
N ILE A 15 -13.62 33.43 -17.15
CA ILE A 15 -14.07 32.14 -17.69
C ILE A 15 -13.11 31.02 -17.24
N PHE A 16 -11.79 31.24 -17.30
CA PHE A 16 -10.81 30.28 -16.85
C PHE A 16 -10.98 29.93 -15.36
N TYR A 17 -11.16 30.93 -14.50
CA TYR A 17 -11.39 30.68 -13.06
C TYR A 17 -12.70 29.95 -12.80
N ILE A 18 -13.76 30.27 -13.53
CA ILE A 18 -15.06 29.56 -13.41
C ILE A 18 -14.87 28.09 -13.80
N VAL A 19 -14.19 27.79 -14.91
CA VAL A 19 -13.92 26.41 -15.34
C VAL A 19 -13.10 25.66 -14.30
N MET A 20 -12.04 26.27 -13.79
CA MET A 20 -11.20 25.66 -12.75
C MET A 20 -11.99 25.39 -11.46
N LEU A 21 -12.82 26.33 -11.05
CA LEU A 21 -13.70 26.15 -9.88
C LEU A 21 -14.72 25.03 -10.07
N THR A 22 -15.30 24.93 -11.28
CA THR A 22 -16.24 23.85 -11.60
C THR A 22 -15.56 22.48 -11.58
N ILE A 23 -14.34 22.38 -12.12
CA ILE A 23 -13.56 21.14 -12.07
C ILE A 23 -13.27 20.76 -10.60
N LEU A 24 -12.79 21.73 -9.80
CA LEU A 24 -12.51 21.48 -8.38
C LEU A 24 -13.76 21.04 -7.62
N ALA A 25 -14.90 21.71 -7.83
CA ALA A 25 -16.16 21.33 -7.23
C ALA A 25 -16.60 19.92 -7.66
N GLY A 26 -16.40 19.56 -8.94
CA GLY A 26 -16.64 18.22 -9.44
C GLY A 26 -15.82 17.15 -8.74
N PHE A 27 -14.52 17.40 -8.50
CA PHE A 27 -13.67 16.51 -7.71
C PHE A 27 -14.15 16.35 -6.27
N LEU A 28 -14.49 17.45 -5.60
CA LEU A 28 -14.99 17.40 -4.23
C LEU A 28 -16.32 16.64 -4.12
N ILE A 29 -17.21 16.81 -5.08
CA ILE A 29 -18.47 16.06 -5.15
C ILE A 29 -18.19 14.58 -5.41
N ALA A 30 -17.26 14.26 -6.31
CA ALA A 30 -16.88 12.87 -6.59
C ALA A 30 -16.31 12.19 -5.33
N GLU A 31 -15.44 12.84 -4.57
CA GLU A 31 -14.92 12.33 -3.30
C GLU A 31 -16.03 12.12 -2.24
N CYS A 32 -17.05 12.98 -2.22
CA CYS A 32 -18.16 12.83 -1.30
C CYS A 32 -19.17 11.73 -1.70
N VAL A 33 -19.36 11.53 -3.02
CA VAL A 33 -20.34 10.55 -3.56
C VAL A 33 -19.73 9.16 -3.69
N TYR A 34 -18.41 9.10 -3.95
CA TYR A 34 -17.65 7.85 -4.03
C TYR A 34 -16.65 7.79 -2.88
N PRO A 35 -17.10 7.57 -1.64
CA PRO A 35 -16.17 7.33 -0.54
C PRO A 35 -15.30 6.13 -0.95
N SER A 36 -14.01 6.31 -0.94
CA SER A 36 -13.12 5.23 -1.31
C SER A 36 -13.35 4.09 -0.33
N GLU A 37 -13.54 2.86 -0.80
CA GLU A 37 -13.70 1.64 0.01
C GLU A 37 -12.58 1.47 1.05
N ARG A 38 -11.50 2.24 0.92
CA ARG A 38 -10.40 2.31 1.89
C ARG A 38 -10.81 2.85 3.26
N THR A 39 -11.88 3.65 3.35
CA THR A 39 -12.27 4.29 4.62
C THR A 39 -13.03 3.31 5.51
N GLU A 40 -13.75 2.36 4.95
CA GLU A 40 -14.47 1.35 5.74
C GLU A 40 -13.53 0.29 6.33
N ARG A 41 -12.48 -0.10 5.60
CA ARG A 41 -11.47 -1.06 6.09
C ARG A 41 -10.56 -0.52 7.19
N SER A 42 -10.47 0.78 7.36
CA SER A 42 -9.62 1.38 8.40
C SER A 42 -10.27 1.41 9.80
N THR A 43 -11.55 1.05 9.90
CA THR A 43 -12.30 1.06 11.17
C THR A 43 -12.33 -0.32 11.82
N GLU A 44 -11.99 -1.38 11.11
CA GLU A 44 -11.77 -2.69 11.70
C GLU A 44 -10.45 -2.67 12.48
N ALA A 45 -10.50 -3.09 13.73
CA ALA A 45 -9.35 -3.10 14.61
C ALA A 45 -8.23 -3.94 13.97
N ASN A 46 -7.11 -3.30 13.63
CA ASN A 46 -5.93 -4.02 13.18
C ASN A 46 -5.45 -4.92 14.32
N ILE A 47 -5.73 -6.19 14.22
CA ILE A 47 -5.23 -7.19 15.16
C ILE A 47 -3.77 -7.45 14.78
N CYS A 48 -2.84 -7.14 15.68
CA CYS A 48 -1.45 -7.51 15.47
C CYS A 48 -1.35 -9.03 15.60
N TYR A 49 -0.93 -9.66 14.53
CA TYR A 49 -0.62 -11.09 14.56
C TYR A 49 0.59 -11.35 15.48
N THR A 50 0.40 -12.20 16.48
CA THR A 50 1.41 -12.51 17.53
C THR A 50 1.98 -13.93 17.42
N GLY A 51 1.94 -14.52 16.23
CA GLY A 51 2.46 -15.87 16.00
C GLY A 51 3.98 -15.96 16.16
N THR A 52 4.48 -17.18 16.11
CA THR A 52 5.91 -17.45 16.08
C THR A 52 6.45 -17.22 14.67
N PHE A 53 7.46 -16.37 14.56
CA PHE A 53 8.13 -16.11 13.29
C PHE A 53 9.51 -16.75 13.30
N VAL A 54 9.84 -17.45 12.24
CA VAL A 54 11.13 -18.10 12.06
C VAL A 54 11.86 -17.45 10.89
N TRP A 55 13.07 -16.99 11.12
CA TRP A 55 13.97 -16.52 10.08
C TRP A 55 14.85 -17.67 9.60
N GLU A 56 14.69 -18.05 8.34
CA GLU A 56 15.56 -19.00 7.66
C GLU A 56 16.75 -18.25 7.07
N LYS A 57 17.94 -18.51 7.62
CA LYS A 57 19.17 -17.88 7.17
C LYS A 57 19.76 -18.60 5.94
N PRO A 58 20.58 -17.90 5.13
CA PRO A 58 21.19 -18.50 3.93
C PRO A 58 22.08 -19.72 4.22
N ASP A 59 22.61 -19.84 5.43
CA ASP A 59 23.40 -20.99 5.89
C ASP A 59 22.56 -22.21 6.31
N GLY A 60 21.22 -22.11 6.20
CA GLY A 60 20.27 -23.14 6.59
C GLY A 60 19.97 -23.17 8.08
N THR A 61 20.45 -22.21 8.87
CA THR A 61 20.07 -22.09 10.28
C THR A 61 18.76 -21.35 10.44
N GLU A 62 17.98 -21.75 11.45
CA GLU A 62 16.70 -21.12 11.78
C GLU A 62 16.84 -20.33 13.09
N GLU A 63 16.22 -19.16 13.13
CA GLU A 63 16.19 -18.31 14.31
C GLU A 63 14.76 -17.83 14.57
N ILE A 64 14.27 -18.00 15.80
CA ILE A 64 12.97 -17.45 16.21
C ILE A 64 13.14 -15.95 16.43
N ILE A 65 12.32 -15.16 15.73
CA ILE A 65 12.40 -13.71 15.74
C ILE A 65 11.08 -13.08 16.21
N SER A 66 11.14 -11.82 16.63
CA SER A 66 9.95 -11.03 16.97
C SER A 66 9.60 -10.09 15.81
N VAL A 67 8.36 -10.07 15.39
CA VAL A 67 7.86 -9.13 14.38
C VAL A 67 6.77 -8.26 15.04
N PRO A 68 6.92 -6.92 15.00
CA PRO A 68 7.97 -6.14 14.35
C PRO A 68 9.32 -6.17 15.08
N GLY A 69 10.41 -6.14 14.32
CA GLY A 69 11.80 -6.14 14.82
C GLY A 69 12.75 -5.42 13.87
N LYS A 70 14.00 -5.29 14.29
CA LYS A 70 15.10 -4.78 13.46
C LYS A 70 16.16 -5.86 13.36
N TYR A 71 16.45 -6.25 12.13
CA TYR A 71 17.41 -7.31 11.82
C TYR A 71 18.37 -6.82 10.76
N GLU A 72 19.65 -7.14 10.91
CA GLU A 72 20.67 -6.82 9.93
C GLU A 72 20.77 -7.97 8.94
N VAL A 73 20.47 -7.66 7.68
CA VAL A 73 20.61 -8.60 6.57
C VAL A 73 21.72 -8.11 5.68
N PRO A 74 22.71 -8.94 5.32
CA PRO A 74 23.80 -8.55 4.45
C PRO A 74 23.28 -8.02 3.09
N ALA A 75 24.01 -7.07 2.52
CA ALA A 75 23.63 -6.45 1.26
C ALA A 75 23.55 -7.48 0.13
N GLY A 76 22.39 -7.55 -0.54
CA GLY A 76 22.15 -8.50 -1.64
C GLY A 76 21.51 -9.81 -1.21
N GLU A 77 21.36 -10.06 0.09
CA GLU A 77 20.66 -11.22 0.60
C GLU A 77 19.17 -10.96 0.80
N THR A 78 18.40 -12.05 0.83
CA THR A 78 16.95 -12.02 1.08
C THR A 78 16.68 -12.60 2.46
N MET A 79 15.90 -11.87 3.26
CA MET A 79 15.39 -12.40 4.52
C MET A 79 14.12 -13.20 4.25
N VAL A 80 14.14 -14.49 4.58
CA VAL A 80 12.99 -15.37 4.51
C VAL A 80 12.41 -15.53 5.90
N ILE A 81 11.15 -15.15 6.07
CA ILE A 81 10.43 -15.26 7.35
C ILE A 81 9.24 -16.18 7.12
N THR A 82 9.17 -17.23 7.91
CA THR A 82 8.05 -18.17 7.91
C THR A 82 7.25 -18.05 9.19
N THR A 83 5.95 -18.26 9.08
CA THR A 83 5.02 -18.33 10.21
C THR A 83 3.85 -19.20 9.82
N GLN A 84 3.13 -19.73 10.81
CA GLN A 84 1.94 -20.52 10.60
C GLN A 84 0.72 -19.70 11.00
N LEU A 85 -0.30 -19.65 10.14
CA LEU A 85 -1.55 -19.00 10.49
C LEU A 85 -2.31 -19.83 11.54
N PRO A 86 -3.04 -19.19 12.46
CA PRO A 86 -3.88 -19.90 13.42
C PRO A 86 -4.93 -20.76 12.71
N ALA A 87 -5.33 -21.86 13.33
CA ALA A 87 -6.37 -22.73 12.78
C ALA A 87 -7.77 -22.06 12.72
N ASP A 88 -7.96 -21.03 13.53
CA ASP A 88 -9.17 -20.19 13.60
C ASP A 88 -9.04 -18.88 12.82
N TYR A 89 -8.05 -18.80 11.92
CA TYR A 89 -7.84 -17.61 11.09
C TYR A 89 -8.99 -17.41 10.10
N ASP A 90 -9.65 -16.27 10.17
CA ASP A 90 -10.82 -15.90 9.36
C ASP A 90 -10.67 -14.57 8.62
N GLU A 91 -9.49 -13.96 8.69
CA GLU A 91 -9.23 -12.66 8.06
C GLU A 91 -8.98 -12.77 6.54
N SER A 92 -9.40 -11.75 5.81
CA SER A 92 -9.28 -11.71 4.35
C SER A 92 -7.96 -11.13 3.85
N SER A 93 -7.12 -10.60 4.74
CA SER A 93 -5.83 -10.02 4.33
C SER A 93 -4.88 -9.82 5.50
N ILE A 94 -3.60 -9.94 5.20
CA ILE A 94 -2.50 -9.57 6.09
C ILE A 94 -1.85 -8.29 5.56
N ALA A 95 -1.62 -7.32 6.45
CA ALA A 95 -0.92 -6.10 6.13
C ALA A 95 0.54 -6.16 6.58
N LEU A 96 1.46 -6.05 5.65
CA LEU A 96 2.90 -5.97 5.89
C LEU A 96 3.39 -4.55 5.64
N ARG A 97 4.14 -3.97 6.57
CA ARG A 97 4.77 -2.68 6.35
C ARG A 97 6.13 -2.86 5.67
N SER A 98 6.22 -2.45 4.41
CA SER A 98 7.50 -2.34 3.70
C SER A 98 8.10 -0.95 3.91
N SER A 99 9.41 -0.88 4.19
CA SER A 99 10.18 0.36 4.24
C SER A 99 11.47 0.16 3.46
N LEU A 100 11.53 0.69 2.23
CA LEU A 100 12.66 0.57 1.29
C LEU A 100 13.00 -0.88 0.88
N GLN A 101 12.08 -1.82 1.06
CA GLN A 101 12.29 -3.24 0.80
C GLN A 101 11.30 -3.75 -0.24
N ASP A 102 11.78 -4.66 -1.08
CA ASP A 102 10.92 -5.49 -1.92
C ASP A 102 10.34 -6.60 -1.03
N VAL A 103 9.05 -6.91 -1.22
CA VAL A 103 8.35 -7.91 -0.42
C VAL A 103 7.66 -8.90 -1.34
N LYS A 104 7.92 -10.18 -1.11
CA LYS A 104 7.19 -11.28 -1.73
C LYS A 104 6.48 -12.07 -0.65
N PHE A 105 5.19 -12.25 -0.81
CA PHE A 105 4.37 -12.99 0.12
C PHE A 105 3.90 -14.30 -0.50
N TYR A 106 4.10 -15.38 0.22
CA TYR A 106 3.75 -16.73 -0.21
C TYR A 106 2.83 -17.37 0.83
N ILE A 107 1.89 -18.19 0.36
CA ILE A 107 1.11 -19.12 1.18
C ILE A 107 1.31 -20.49 0.55
N ASP A 108 1.72 -21.48 1.35
CA ASP A 108 1.99 -22.86 0.91
C ASP A 108 2.89 -22.94 -0.34
N GLY A 109 3.90 -22.08 -0.38
CA GLY A 109 4.84 -21.98 -1.51
C GLY A 109 4.28 -21.28 -2.75
N GLN A 110 3.02 -20.83 -2.75
CA GLN A 110 2.42 -20.08 -3.85
C GLN A 110 2.59 -18.56 -3.64
N LEU A 111 3.13 -17.88 -4.64
CA LEU A 111 3.27 -16.43 -4.62
C LEU A 111 1.88 -15.76 -4.68
N ARG A 112 1.51 -15.01 -3.64
CA ARG A 112 0.24 -14.28 -3.55
C ARG A 112 0.42 -12.78 -3.80
N SER A 113 1.56 -12.20 -3.39
CA SER A 113 1.84 -10.79 -3.59
C SER A 113 3.31 -10.55 -3.88
N ASP A 114 3.60 -9.66 -4.83
CA ASP A 114 4.95 -9.21 -5.19
C ASP A 114 4.96 -7.67 -5.20
N TYR A 115 5.57 -7.10 -4.18
CA TYR A 115 5.77 -5.66 -4.08
C TYR A 115 7.23 -5.33 -4.36
N ASN A 116 7.47 -4.57 -5.42
CA ASN A 116 8.81 -4.16 -5.83
C ASN A 116 8.92 -2.64 -5.83
N THR A 117 9.87 -2.12 -5.05
CA THR A 117 10.14 -0.68 -4.92
C THR A 117 10.74 -0.05 -6.17
N ARG A 118 11.32 -0.87 -7.06
CA ARG A 118 11.93 -0.44 -8.33
C ARG A 118 10.92 -0.27 -9.46
N GLN A 119 9.70 -0.80 -9.31
CA GLN A 119 8.67 -0.63 -10.33
C GLN A 119 8.28 0.85 -10.46
N THR A 120 8.31 1.32 -11.69
CA THR A 120 7.85 2.66 -12.04
C THR A 120 6.37 2.61 -12.42
N ARG A 121 5.61 3.58 -11.93
CA ARG A 121 4.24 3.82 -12.39
C ARG A 121 4.24 4.91 -13.46
N PRO A 122 3.15 5.08 -14.24
CA PRO A 122 3.05 6.17 -15.22
C PRO A 122 3.36 7.55 -14.64
N PHE A 123 3.10 7.75 -13.35
CA PHE A 123 3.33 9.02 -12.63
C PHE A 123 4.20 8.80 -11.38
N GLY A 124 5.43 8.34 -11.58
CA GLY A 124 6.42 8.22 -10.51
C GLY A 124 6.82 6.80 -10.16
N LYS A 125 7.51 6.66 -9.01
CA LYS A 125 7.97 5.38 -8.46
C LYS A 125 7.01 4.90 -7.36
N ASN A 126 7.05 3.61 -7.05
CA ASN A 126 6.37 3.10 -5.87
C ASN A 126 6.90 3.77 -4.61
N SER A 127 6.03 3.92 -3.60
CA SER A 127 6.42 4.51 -2.33
C SER A 127 7.50 3.66 -1.66
N ALA A 128 8.53 4.33 -1.16
CA ALA A 128 9.60 3.69 -0.40
C ALA A 128 9.13 3.13 0.96
N SER A 129 8.02 3.62 1.49
CA SER A 129 7.40 3.11 2.73
C SER A 129 5.90 2.98 2.50
N ARG A 130 5.37 1.76 2.66
CA ARG A 130 3.98 1.44 2.36
C ARG A 130 3.51 0.21 3.14
N TYR A 131 2.21 0.14 3.40
CA TYR A 131 1.56 -1.12 3.75
C TYR A 131 1.28 -1.91 2.47
N VAL A 132 1.71 -3.16 2.43
CA VAL A 132 1.42 -4.15 1.39
C VAL A 132 0.35 -5.06 1.97
N PHE A 133 -0.81 -5.07 1.32
CA PHE A 133 -1.90 -5.97 1.69
C PHE A 133 -1.76 -7.26 0.89
N CYS A 134 -1.73 -8.37 1.59
CA CYS A 134 -1.60 -9.70 1.03
C CYS A 134 -2.93 -10.43 1.26
N GLU A 135 -3.59 -10.80 0.17
CA GLU A 135 -4.88 -11.50 0.25
C GLU A 135 -4.70 -12.88 0.87
N THR A 136 -5.56 -13.18 1.83
CA THR A 136 -5.67 -14.44 2.52
C THR A 136 -7.12 -14.90 2.55
N SER A 137 -7.37 -16.10 3.01
CA SER A 137 -8.71 -16.66 3.16
C SER A 137 -8.75 -17.64 4.31
N GLU A 138 -9.92 -18.02 4.77
CA GLU A 138 -10.13 -19.08 5.76
C GLU A 138 -9.49 -20.43 5.36
N LYS A 139 -9.29 -20.65 4.04
CA LYS A 139 -8.66 -21.88 3.54
C LYS A 139 -7.15 -21.93 3.77
N ASP A 140 -6.57 -20.79 4.08
CA ASP A 140 -5.14 -20.64 4.34
C ASP A 140 -4.84 -20.80 5.86
N ALA A 141 -5.84 -21.11 6.68
CA ALA A 141 -5.72 -21.39 8.11
C ALA A 141 -5.09 -22.76 8.39
N GLY A 142 -4.18 -22.84 9.38
CA GLY A 142 -3.59 -24.10 9.89
C GLY A 142 -2.13 -24.31 9.54
#